data_4bfa4681e5186d68ae4e0e30d76dbb7e
#
_entry.id   4bfa4681e5186d68ae4e0e30d76dbb7e
#
_cell.length_a   1.000
_cell.length_b   1.000
_cell.length_c   1.000
_cell.angle_alpha   90.00
_cell.angle_beta   90.00
_cell.angle_gamma   90.00
#
_symmetry.space_group_name_H-M   'P 1'
#
loop_
_entity.id
_entity.type
_entity.pdbx_description
1 polymer ?
#
loop_
_entity_poly.entity_id
_entity_poly.type
_entity_poly.pdbx_seq_one_letter_code
_entity_poly.pdbx_strand_id
1 'polypeptide(L)'
;MIRSGFFSLIIVCLFAMLIVNWTNKSPVKVEIPMSEVITRANDPNGDIAKITVTGDTLDITLKGKDQPTETSRKDGSGTLYEQGLINHCENLEGDELKKCNETYPTIEYKEDVNTWGIVLDVALTILPIIAVVIFFSWMMKQATAANSQSLSFGKSKARMYGPDKKKVTFKDVAGNESAKQDLTEIVDFLKNPKKYEKLGAKIPRGVLLAGDPGTGKTLMARAVAGEADVPFFSISGSEFAEMFVGVGASRVRDLFSKAKKNAPSIIFIDEIDAVAHKRDARGGAGREDEQTLNQILVEMDGFDNDSGVIVMAATNRVDMLDKALLRPGRFDRHVNVTLPERKDRLEILKVHFKGKPVEADVDLEALAKKTAGSSGADLANIANEAAITAAREGHKAISNADVVEAFERVAIGPERKSKVMNEKERKITAYHEAGHAIVGHVLPDSDPVHKVTIIPRGQTGGVTWFLPPEDRSYKNIYELKDILARAMGGRIAEKLIFGTDAITTGASSDLKNVAELAKSMIVEEGMGSSTRNLVFPGEETGYYTITTGKPYSEKTAELIDTEIKKLSDEAAIRAEAVLKANKKVLDDLANELLKHETLEEAELKPILKDAKLPVAAKLYK
;
A
#
# COMPACT_ATOMS: atom_id res chain seq x y z
N MET A 1 -20.17 16.74 13.72
CA MET A 1 -20.75 17.90 14.41
C MET A 1 -22.20 18.25 14.00
N ILE A 2 -22.74 17.78 12.92
CA ILE A 2 -24.13 18.11 12.46
C ILE A 2 -25.22 17.24 13.13
N ARG A 3 -24.85 16.08 13.72
CA ARG A 3 -25.80 15.16 14.38
C ARG A 3 -26.40 15.69 15.70
N SER A 4 -25.74 16.59 16.40
CA SER A 4 -26.25 17.14 17.66
C SER A 4 -27.22 18.33 17.45
N GLY A 5 -27.11 19.07 16.33
CA GLY A 5 -27.95 20.24 16.06
C GLY A 5 -29.42 19.93 15.78
N PHE A 6 -29.68 18.82 15.08
CA PHE A 6 -31.06 18.44 14.71
C PHE A 6 -31.84 17.89 15.93
N PHE A 7 -31.21 17.10 16.77
CA PHE A 7 -31.80 16.63 18.04
C PHE A 7 -32.05 17.79 19.00
N SER A 8 -31.13 18.76 19.06
CA SER A 8 -31.30 19.96 19.87
C SER A 8 -32.47 20.82 19.35
N LEU A 9 -32.67 20.92 18.03
CA LEU A 9 -33.78 21.68 17.46
C LEU A 9 -35.13 21.05 17.80
N ILE A 10 -35.26 19.72 17.73
CA ILE A 10 -36.49 18.99 18.10
C ILE A 10 -36.81 19.18 19.57
N ILE A 11 -35.80 19.10 20.44
CA ILE A 11 -35.95 19.31 21.89
C ILE A 11 -36.38 20.75 22.17
N VAL A 12 -35.80 21.75 21.52
CA VAL A 12 -36.16 23.16 21.65
C VAL A 12 -37.61 23.43 21.19
N CYS A 13 -38.04 22.80 20.05
CA CYS A 13 -39.44 22.91 19.59
C CYS A 13 -40.42 22.25 20.55
N LEU A 14 -40.11 21.08 21.10
CA LEU A 14 -40.93 20.43 22.15
C LEU A 14 -40.98 21.25 23.45
N PHE A 15 -39.89 21.86 23.86
CA PHE A 15 -39.86 22.73 25.03
C PHE A 15 -40.63 24.03 24.79
N ALA A 16 -40.54 24.63 23.61
CA ALA A 16 -41.32 25.81 23.25
C ALA A 16 -42.83 25.50 23.24
N MET A 17 -43.25 24.31 22.73
CA MET A 17 -44.64 23.86 22.80
C MET A 17 -45.13 23.69 24.24
N LEU A 18 -44.30 23.13 25.12
CA LEU A 18 -44.65 22.99 26.56
C LEU A 18 -44.78 24.34 27.27
N ILE A 19 -43.95 25.33 26.93
CA ILE A 19 -44.00 26.67 27.48
C ILE A 19 -45.26 27.42 27.01
N VAL A 20 -45.60 27.35 25.71
CA VAL A 20 -46.82 27.97 25.14
C VAL A 20 -48.07 27.38 25.79
N ASN A 21 -48.13 26.06 26.00
CA ASN A 21 -49.25 25.39 26.63
C ASN A 21 -49.35 25.69 28.13
N TRP A 22 -48.23 26.07 28.79
CA TRP A 22 -48.23 26.43 30.20
C TRP A 22 -48.61 27.90 30.45
N THR A 23 -48.36 28.79 29.53
CA THR A 23 -48.67 30.22 29.63
C THR A 23 -50.11 30.59 29.28
N ASN A 24 -50.86 29.72 28.59
CA ASN A 24 -52.26 29.96 28.18
C ASN A 24 -53.30 29.44 29.17
N LYS A 25 -53.07 29.58 30.49
CA LYS A 25 -54.14 29.34 31.49
C LYS A 25 -55.00 30.57 31.60
N SER A 26 -56.22 30.55 30.99
CA SER A 26 -57.29 31.53 31.25
C SER A 26 -57.68 31.52 32.75
N PRO A 27 -58.03 32.67 33.33
CA PRO A 27 -58.48 32.73 34.72
C PRO A 27 -59.72 31.84 34.91
N VAL A 28 -59.76 31.11 35.99
CA VAL A 28 -60.87 30.20 36.32
C VAL A 28 -62.11 31.03 36.57
N LYS A 29 -63.11 30.97 35.69
CA LYS A 29 -64.42 31.58 35.87
C LYS A 29 -65.27 30.63 36.72
N VAL A 30 -66.14 31.17 37.57
CA VAL A 30 -67.07 30.38 38.40
C VAL A 30 -68.31 30.05 37.57
N GLU A 31 -68.62 28.76 37.42
CA GLU A 31 -69.81 28.33 36.68
C GLU A 31 -71.03 28.39 37.61
N ILE A 32 -72.08 29.14 37.17
CA ILE A 32 -73.33 29.32 37.89
C ILE A 32 -74.49 28.76 37.04
N PRO A 33 -75.61 28.26 37.69
CA PRO A 33 -76.80 27.76 36.96
C PRO A 33 -77.46 28.84 36.19
N MET A 34 -78.03 28.55 35.00
CA MET A 34 -78.73 29.48 34.17
C MET A 34 -79.95 30.14 34.89
N SER A 35 -80.67 29.38 35.72
CA SER A 35 -81.76 29.89 36.56
C SER A 35 -81.38 31.03 37.48
N GLU A 36 -80.17 30.95 38.03
CA GLU A 36 -79.60 31.98 38.91
C GLU A 36 -79.24 33.22 38.08
N VAL A 37 -78.65 33.05 36.89
CA VAL A 37 -78.38 34.18 35.97
C VAL A 37 -79.65 34.95 35.63
N ILE A 38 -80.71 34.23 35.29
CA ILE A 38 -82.04 34.85 34.93
C ILE A 38 -82.60 35.58 36.15
N THR A 39 -82.57 34.98 37.30
CA THR A 39 -83.10 35.62 38.50
C THR A 39 -82.35 36.91 38.85
N ARG A 40 -81.00 36.86 38.83
CA ARG A 40 -80.16 38.03 39.15
C ARG A 40 -80.21 39.11 38.04
N ALA A 41 -80.40 38.72 36.76
CA ALA A 41 -80.45 39.65 35.67
C ALA A 41 -81.82 40.37 35.56
N ASN A 42 -82.92 39.76 36.05
CA ASN A 42 -84.27 40.35 36.09
C ASN A 42 -84.51 41.18 37.36
N ASP A 43 -83.61 41.11 38.34
CA ASP A 43 -83.73 41.89 39.59
C ASP A 43 -83.20 43.34 39.35
N PRO A 44 -83.99 44.40 39.63
CA PRO A 44 -83.48 45.76 39.52
C PRO A 44 -82.29 46.08 40.42
N ASN A 45 -82.09 45.34 41.51
CA ASN A 45 -80.93 45.43 42.40
C ASN A 45 -79.86 44.36 42.11
N GLY A 46 -79.98 43.65 40.98
CA GLY A 46 -79.07 42.62 40.59
C GLY A 46 -77.65 43.16 40.36
N ASP A 47 -76.67 42.29 40.56
CA ASP A 47 -75.27 42.63 40.51
C ASP A 47 -74.63 42.40 39.11
N ILE A 48 -75.36 41.91 38.14
CA ILE A 48 -74.89 41.67 36.78
C ILE A 48 -74.92 43.00 35.97
N ALA A 49 -73.75 43.33 35.36
CA ALA A 49 -73.63 44.51 34.50
C ALA A 49 -73.80 44.18 33.00
N LYS A 50 -73.22 43.00 32.58
CA LYS A 50 -73.18 42.62 31.19
C LYS A 50 -73.21 41.10 31.01
N ILE A 51 -73.94 40.59 30.05
CA ILE A 51 -73.92 39.19 29.65
C ILE A 51 -73.47 39.14 28.20
N THR A 52 -72.31 38.46 27.96
CA THR A 52 -71.78 38.22 26.61
C THR A 52 -72.12 36.78 26.18
N VAL A 53 -72.83 36.60 25.15
CA VAL A 53 -73.21 35.29 24.61
C VAL A 53 -72.25 34.90 23.51
N THR A 54 -71.52 33.81 23.70
CA THR A 54 -70.64 33.27 22.67
C THR A 54 -71.00 31.79 22.44
N GLY A 55 -71.74 31.52 21.35
CA GLY A 55 -72.26 30.17 21.12
C GLY A 55 -73.28 29.78 22.22
N ASP A 56 -72.96 28.69 22.97
CA ASP A 56 -73.80 28.21 24.08
C ASP A 56 -73.26 28.66 25.47
N THR A 57 -72.20 29.43 25.50
CA THR A 57 -71.63 29.95 26.75
C THR A 57 -72.01 31.40 26.98
N LEU A 58 -72.33 31.71 28.20
CA LEU A 58 -72.64 33.05 28.72
C LEU A 58 -71.49 33.48 29.63
N ASP A 59 -70.80 34.51 29.25
CA ASP A 59 -69.81 35.15 30.06
C ASP A 59 -70.43 36.33 30.81
N ILE A 60 -70.44 36.28 32.13
CA ILE A 60 -71.14 37.21 33.00
C ILE A 60 -70.16 38.16 33.66
N THR A 61 -70.36 39.45 33.43
CA THR A 61 -69.54 40.51 34.06
C THR A 61 -70.43 41.20 35.12
N LEU A 62 -69.87 41.21 36.37
CA LEU A 62 -70.53 41.84 37.52
C LEU A 62 -70.27 43.34 37.51
N LYS A 63 -71.24 44.14 38.13
CA LYS A 63 -71.09 45.57 38.29
C LYS A 63 -69.77 45.92 39.05
N GLY A 64 -68.99 46.82 38.43
CA GLY A 64 -67.66 47.20 38.99
C GLY A 64 -66.51 46.31 38.63
N LYS A 65 -66.67 45.34 37.71
CA LYS A 65 -65.60 44.52 37.15
C LYS A 65 -65.55 44.67 35.64
N ASP A 66 -64.29 44.76 35.10
CA ASP A 66 -64.06 44.93 33.63
C ASP A 66 -63.94 43.60 32.87
N GLN A 67 -63.83 42.49 33.57
CA GLN A 67 -63.69 41.17 32.95
C GLN A 67 -64.78 40.21 33.45
N PRO A 68 -65.23 39.25 32.64
CA PRO A 68 -66.20 38.24 33.04
C PRO A 68 -65.61 37.34 34.15
N THR A 69 -66.31 37.29 35.28
CA THR A 69 -65.91 36.51 36.47
C THR A 69 -66.69 35.24 36.65
N GLU A 70 -67.90 35.20 36.06
CA GLU A 70 -68.78 34.03 36.12
C GLU A 70 -69.15 33.57 34.72
N THR A 71 -69.47 32.32 34.58
CA THR A 71 -69.92 31.74 33.31
C THR A 71 -71.13 30.84 33.54
N SER A 72 -71.99 30.75 32.55
CA SER A 72 -73.13 29.84 32.55
C SER A 72 -73.31 29.25 31.17
N ARG A 73 -74.10 28.21 31.07
CA ARG A 73 -74.45 27.63 29.77
C ARG A 73 -75.93 27.82 29.48
N LYS A 74 -76.25 28.20 28.26
CA LYS A 74 -77.58 28.34 27.73
C LYS A 74 -78.17 26.95 27.46
N ASP A 75 -79.38 26.68 27.88
CA ASP A 75 -80.07 25.42 27.60
C ASP A 75 -80.77 25.47 26.23
N GLY A 76 -80.18 24.71 25.29
CA GLY A 76 -80.69 24.55 23.95
C GLY A 76 -80.51 25.75 22.98
N SER A 77 -81.12 25.70 21.82
CA SER A 77 -80.98 26.68 20.72
C SER A 77 -81.84 27.95 20.84
N GLY A 78 -82.60 28.13 21.91
CA GLY A 78 -83.45 29.29 22.13
C GLY A 78 -82.66 30.55 22.46
N THR A 79 -83.30 31.73 22.34
CA THR A 79 -82.75 32.99 22.79
C THR A 79 -82.85 33.11 24.33
N LEU A 80 -82.04 33.96 24.93
CA LEU A 80 -82.06 34.16 26.40
C LEU A 80 -83.46 34.67 26.88
N TYR A 81 -84.15 35.36 26.05
CA TYR A 81 -85.54 35.83 26.29
C TYR A 81 -86.53 34.66 26.35
N GLU A 82 -86.37 33.64 25.50
CA GLU A 82 -87.23 32.45 25.55
C GLU A 82 -86.98 31.61 26.80
N GLN A 83 -85.78 31.76 27.44
CA GLN A 83 -85.39 31.05 28.67
C GLN A 83 -85.80 31.84 29.94
N GLY A 84 -86.54 32.97 29.80
CA GLY A 84 -87.08 33.68 30.93
C GLY A 84 -86.41 34.99 31.29
N LEU A 85 -85.42 35.44 30.52
CA LEU A 85 -84.82 36.75 30.73
C LEU A 85 -85.79 37.83 30.15
N ILE A 86 -86.06 38.83 30.93
CA ILE A 86 -86.95 39.91 30.51
C ILE A 86 -86.14 41.09 29.95
N ASN A 87 -86.49 41.54 28.73
CA ASN A 87 -85.83 42.72 28.19
C ASN A 87 -86.54 44.00 28.73
N HIS A 88 -86.03 44.44 29.84
CA HIS A 88 -86.62 45.63 30.51
C HIS A 88 -86.34 46.95 29.78
N CYS A 89 -85.40 46.97 28.84
CA CYS A 89 -84.95 48.17 28.13
C CYS A 89 -85.40 48.19 26.66
N GLU A 90 -86.38 47.31 26.26
CA GLU A 90 -86.90 47.26 24.90
C GLU A 90 -87.76 48.51 24.60
N ASN A 91 -87.47 49.16 23.46
CA ASN A 91 -88.11 50.37 22.95
C ASN A 91 -87.82 51.68 23.75
N LEU A 92 -86.73 51.71 24.55
CA LEU A 92 -86.26 52.95 25.20
C LEU A 92 -85.10 53.57 24.39
N GLU A 93 -85.12 54.89 24.27
CA GLU A 93 -84.08 55.64 23.56
C GLU A 93 -83.52 56.79 24.39
N GLY A 94 -82.27 57.22 24.09
CA GLY A 94 -81.63 58.37 24.72
C GLY A 94 -81.24 58.18 26.17
N ASP A 95 -81.61 59.18 27.01
CA ASP A 95 -81.21 59.15 28.44
C ASP A 95 -81.98 58.12 29.27
N GLU A 96 -83.16 57.70 28.82
CA GLU A 96 -83.95 56.64 29.45
C GLU A 96 -83.34 55.28 29.27
N LEU A 97 -82.79 55.01 28.06
CA LEU A 97 -82.02 53.76 27.80
C LEU A 97 -80.72 53.67 28.67
N LYS A 98 -80.05 54.80 28.83
CA LYS A 98 -78.86 54.83 29.72
C LYS A 98 -79.20 54.47 31.17
N LYS A 99 -80.21 55.07 31.72
CA LYS A 99 -80.71 54.76 33.05
C LYS A 99 -81.19 53.31 33.18
N CYS A 100 -81.79 52.75 32.16
CA CYS A 100 -82.19 51.37 32.16
C CYS A 100 -80.96 50.41 32.16
N ASN A 101 -79.95 50.69 31.34
CA ASN A 101 -78.70 49.89 31.28
C ASN A 101 -77.87 50.04 32.53
N GLU A 102 -78.01 51.04 33.36
CA GLU A 102 -77.43 51.15 34.66
C GLU A 102 -78.09 50.22 35.71
N THR A 103 -79.37 49.92 35.46
CA THR A 103 -80.21 49.11 36.35
C THR A 103 -80.14 47.63 35.95
N TYR A 104 -80.32 47.32 34.67
CA TYR A 104 -80.42 45.98 34.11
C TYR A 104 -79.21 45.65 33.21
N PRO A 105 -78.74 44.36 33.09
CA PRO A 105 -77.61 43.99 32.32
C PRO A 105 -77.74 44.18 30.79
N THR A 106 -76.66 44.62 30.15
CA THR A 106 -76.60 44.67 28.68
C THR A 106 -76.27 43.32 28.12
N ILE A 107 -76.91 42.89 27.01
CA ILE A 107 -76.67 41.61 26.35
C ILE A 107 -75.93 41.85 25.05
N GLU A 108 -74.76 41.26 24.88
CA GLU A 108 -73.99 41.28 23.63
C GLU A 108 -73.84 39.86 23.07
N TYR A 109 -74.09 39.68 21.78
CA TYR A 109 -73.85 38.45 21.02
C TYR A 109 -72.51 38.60 20.31
N LYS A 110 -71.58 37.63 20.52
CA LYS A 110 -70.27 37.61 19.91
C LYS A 110 -70.15 36.36 19.04
N GLU A 111 -69.82 36.50 17.75
CA GLU A 111 -69.51 35.36 16.90
C GLU A 111 -68.18 34.78 17.28
N ASP A 112 -68.11 33.47 17.44
CA ASP A 112 -66.90 32.73 17.78
C ASP A 112 -66.14 32.35 16.48
N VAL A 113 -65.37 33.30 15.93
CA VAL A 113 -64.54 33.06 14.77
C VAL A 113 -63.09 32.91 15.28
N ASN A 114 -62.78 31.75 15.86
CA ASN A 114 -61.42 31.44 16.27
C ASN A 114 -60.56 30.96 15.06
N THR A 115 -60.30 31.87 14.12
CA THR A 115 -59.47 31.62 12.92
C THR A 115 -58.05 31.19 13.27
N TRP A 116 -57.50 31.64 14.38
CA TRP A 116 -56.15 31.24 14.85
C TRP A 116 -56.14 29.82 15.42
N GLY A 117 -57.19 29.36 16.05
CA GLY A 117 -57.31 27.98 16.54
C GLY A 117 -57.29 26.99 15.37
N ILE A 118 -58.02 27.27 14.30
CA ILE A 118 -58.03 26.42 13.10
C ILE A 118 -56.67 26.40 12.42
N VAL A 119 -55.97 27.52 12.31
CA VAL A 119 -54.61 27.59 11.73
C VAL A 119 -53.60 26.82 12.60
N LEU A 120 -53.71 26.88 13.91
CA LEU A 120 -52.82 26.18 14.84
C LEU A 120 -53.06 24.66 14.82
N ASP A 121 -54.32 24.21 14.74
CA ASP A 121 -54.66 22.80 14.64
C ASP A 121 -54.19 22.18 13.32
N VAL A 122 -54.36 22.88 12.20
CA VAL A 122 -53.86 22.46 10.90
C VAL A 122 -52.33 22.43 10.88
N ALA A 123 -51.68 23.42 11.47
CA ALA A 123 -50.22 23.45 11.56
C ALA A 123 -49.66 22.29 12.45
N LEU A 124 -50.30 22.04 13.59
CA LEU A 124 -49.94 20.94 14.49
C LEU A 124 -50.12 19.54 13.88
N THR A 125 -51.07 19.41 12.96
CA THR A 125 -51.34 18.13 12.26
C THR A 125 -50.41 17.92 11.06
N ILE A 126 -50.09 18.97 10.30
CA ILE A 126 -49.29 18.87 9.08
C ILE A 126 -47.76 18.88 9.38
N LEU A 127 -47.32 19.63 10.37
CA LEU A 127 -45.89 19.79 10.71
C LEU A 127 -45.17 18.47 11.06
N PRO A 128 -45.77 17.55 11.84
CA PRO A 128 -45.18 16.22 12.08
C PRO A 128 -45.08 15.38 10.80
N ILE A 129 -46.07 15.46 9.93
CA ILE A 129 -46.07 14.72 8.64
C ILE A 129 -44.94 15.21 7.75
N ILE A 130 -44.77 16.53 7.64
CA ILE A 130 -43.64 17.12 6.89
C ILE A 130 -42.32 16.73 7.52
N ALA A 131 -42.19 16.75 8.84
CA ALA A 131 -40.97 16.33 9.55
C ALA A 131 -40.64 14.85 9.28
N VAL A 132 -41.61 13.96 9.27
CA VAL A 132 -41.44 12.54 8.93
C VAL A 132 -41.01 12.37 7.48
N VAL A 133 -41.60 13.08 6.53
CA VAL A 133 -41.21 13.02 5.11
C VAL A 133 -39.78 13.54 4.91
N ILE A 134 -39.38 14.62 5.56
CA ILE A 134 -38.01 15.15 5.53
C ILE A 134 -37.06 14.17 6.15
N PHE A 135 -37.44 13.56 7.29
CA PHE A 135 -36.61 12.55 7.96
C PHE A 135 -36.38 11.30 7.07
N PHE A 136 -37.44 10.76 6.47
CA PHE A 136 -37.32 9.63 5.55
C PHE A 136 -36.54 9.99 4.28
N SER A 137 -36.73 11.17 3.70
CA SER A 137 -35.95 11.66 2.56
C SER A 137 -34.46 11.79 2.91
N TRP A 138 -34.14 12.28 4.11
CA TRP A 138 -32.76 12.38 4.60
C TRP A 138 -32.18 11.01 4.87
N MET A 139 -32.92 10.11 5.50
CA MET A 139 -32.51 8.71 5.74
C MET A 139 -32.27 7.95 4.44
N MET A 140 -33.14 8.12 3.43
CA MET A 140 -32.93 7.54 2.10
C MET A 140 -31.68 8.11 1.41
N LYS A 141 -31.42 9.41 1.50
CA LYS A 141 -30.17 10.00 1.00
C LYS A 141 -28.94 9.46 1.71
N GLN A 142 -29.02 9.21 3.01
CA GLN A 142 -27.92 8.63 3.79
C GLN A 142 -27.74 7.14 3.47
N ALA A 143 -28.80 6.38 3.29
CA ALA A 143 -28.77 4.99 2.87
C ALA A 143 -28.20 4.82 1.44
N THR A 144 -28.56 5.70 0.51
CA THR A 144 -28.00 5.71 -0.84
C THR A 144 -26.54 6.16 -0.86
N ALA A 145 -26.10 7.06 0.02
CA ALA A 145 -24.70 7.44 0.17
C ALA A 145 -23.86 6.29 0.76
N ALA A 146 -24.37 5.55 1.74
CA ALA A 146 -23.73 4.35 2.29
C ALA A 146 -23.66 3.21 1.26
N ASN A 147 -24.71 3.03 0.46
CA ASN A 147 -24.76 2.03 -0.60
C ASN A 147 -23.83 2.39 -1.79
N SER A 148 -23.62 3.68 -2.08
CA SER A 148 -22.67 4.13 -3.11
C SER A 148 -21.21 3.91 -2.66
N GLN A 149 -20.91 3.94 -1.37
CA GLN A 149 -19.63 3.58 -0.82
C GLN A 149 -19.36 2.07 -0.95
N SER A 150 -20.36 1.22 -0.71
CA SER A 150 -20.28 -0.24 -0.94
C SER A 150 -20.10 -0.58 -2.42
N LEU A 151 -20.73 0.14 -3.33
CA LEU A 151 -20.55 -0.01 -4.78
C LEU A 151 -19.21 0.54 -5.29
N SER A 152 -18.50 1.37 -4.52
CA SER A 152 -17.17 1.88 -4.88
C SER A 152 -16.02 0.91 -4.57
N PHE A 153 -16.21 -0.11 -3.74
CA PHE A 153 -15.19 -1.14 -3.47
C PHE A 153 -14.79 -1.93 -4.72
N GLY A 154 -15.70 -2.09 -5.68
CA GLY A 154 -15.43 -2.77 -6.96
C GLY A 154 -14.79 -1.89 -8.03
N LYS A 155 -14.56 -0.59 -7.79
CA LYS A 155 -13.89 0.28 -8.75
C LYS A 155 -12.38 0.14 -8.64
N SER A 156 -11.73 -0.05 -9.79
CA SER A 156 -10.27 -0.07 -9.88
C SER A 156 -9.68 1.27 -9.44
N LYS A 157 -8.70 1.21 -8.52
CA LYS A 157 -7.85 2.34 -8.10
C LYS A 157 -6.71 2.61 -9.08
N ALA A 158 -6.74 2.01 -10.28
CA ALA A 158 -5.69 2.12 -11.28
C ALA A 158 -5.30 3.59 -11.51
N ARG A 159 -4.01 3.85 -11.44
CA ARG A 159 -3.44 5.18 -11.69
C ARG A 159 -3.40 5.40 -13.19
N MET A 160 -4.15 6.36 -13.69
CA MET A 160 -4.05 6.79 -15.08
C MET A 160 -2.93 7.83 -15.19
N TYR A 161 -1.94 7.54 -16.01
CA TYR A 161 -0.92 8.49 -16.41
C TYR A 161 -1.32 9.02 -17.80
N GLY A 162 -1.89 10.23 -17.82
CA GLY A 162 -2.29 10.91 -19.05
C GLY A 162 -1.13 11.72 -19.67
N PRO A 163 -1.34 12.28 -20.86
CA PRO A 163 -0.30 13.03 -21.61
C PRO A 163 0.22 14.30 -20.93
N ASP A 164 -0.46 14.78 -19.88
CA ASP A 164 -0.13 16.06 -19.20
C ASP A 164 1.03 15.97 -18.18
N LYS A 165 1.55 14.77 -17.86
CA LYS A 165 2.70 14.59 -16.97
C LYS A 165 3.95 14.34 -17.81
N LYS A 166 5.14 14.73 -17.29
CA LYS A 166 6.45 14.52 -17.91
C LYS A 166 6.53 13.08 -18.45
N LYS A 167 6.47 12.92 -19.78
CA LYS A 167 6.49 11.64 -20.47
C LYS A 167 7.84 10.98 -20.24
N VAL A 168 7.83 9.73 -19.84
CA VAL A 168 9.01 8.87 -19.79
C VAL A 168 9.10 8.18 -21.13
N THR A 169 10.25 8.25 -21.79
CA THR A 169 10.52 7.64 -23.10
C THR A 169 11.71 6.68 -23.01
N PHE A 170 12.02 5.95 -24.08
CA PHE A 170 13.22 5.09 -24.12
C PHE A 170 14.53 5.83 -23.90
N LYS A 171 14.56 7.17 -24.11
CA LYS A 171 15.73 8.01 -23.81
C LYS A 171 15.99 8.17 -22.31
N ASP A 172 14.95 8.00 -21.49
CA ASP A 172 15.04 8.06 -20.02
C ASP A 172 15.39 6.69 -19.41
N VAL A 173 15.40 5.63 -20.21
CA VAL A 173 15.78 4.27 -19.80
C VAL A 173 17.18 3.99 -20.34
N ALA A 174 18.16 3.89 -19.46
CA ALA A 174 19.52 3.50 -19.82
C ALA A 174 19.67 1.98 -19.78
N GLY A 175 20.45 1.41 -20.70
CA GLY A 175 20.70 -0.03 -20.80
C GLY A 175 19.53 -0.86 -21.35
N ASN A 176 19.68 -2.20 -21.28
CA ASN A 176 18.67 -3.16 -21.73
C ASN A 176 18.26 -2.98 -23.20
N GLU A 177 19.23 -2.77 -24.10
CA GLU A 177 18.96 -2.48 -25.52
C GLU A 177 18.16 -3.58 -26.23
N SER A 178 18.39 -4.86 -25.88
CA SER A 178 17.61 -5.98 -26.43
C SER A 178 16.13 -5.87 -26.06
N ALA A 179 15.83 -5.62 -24.78
CA ALA A 179 14.46 -5.44 -24.32
C ALA A 179 13.79 -4.21 -24.95
N LYS A 180 14.53 -3.12 -25.14
CA LYS A 180 14.03 -1.93 -25.87
C LYS A 180 13.71 -2.24 -27.31
N GLN A 181 14.56 -3.01 -27.98
CA GLN A 181 14.34 -3.40 -29.37
C GLN A 181 13.07 -4.23 -29.52
N ASP A 182 12.86 -5.25 -28.66
CA ASP A 182 11.65 -6.05 -28.64
C ASP A 182 10.40 -5.21 -28.40
N LEU A 183 10.49 -4.21 -27.50
CA LEU A 183 9.38 -3.33 -27.17
C LEU A 183 9.16 -2.21 -28.21
N THR A 184 10.16 -1.88 -29.03
CA THR A 184 10.01 -0.91 -30.13
C THR A 184 9.01 -1.42 -31.18
N GLU A 185 8.93 -2.72 -31.40
CA GLU A 185 7.91 -3.33 -32.28
C GLU A 185 6.49 -3.06 -31.74
N ILE A 186 6.31 -3.16 -30.42
CA ILE A 186 5.05 -2.87 -29.75
C ILE A 186 4.66 -1.38 -29.90
N VAL A 187 5.64 -0.49 -29.76
CA VAL A 187 5.45 0.95 -29.97
C VAL A 187 5.05 1.25 -31.43
N ASP A 188 5.78 0.68 -32.43
CA ASP A 188 5.44 0.87 -33.85
C ASP A 188 4.03 0.35 -34.15
N PHE A 189 3.67 -0.78 -33.54
CA PHE A 189 2.34 -1.33 -33.66
C PHE A 189 1.25 -0.38 -33.12
N LEU A 190 1.43 0.14 -31.90
CA LEU A 190 0.46 1.09 -31.30
C LEU A 190 0.33 2.39 -32.13
N LYS A 191 1.44 2.84 -32.75
CA LYS A 191 1.45 4.03 -33.61
C LYS A 191 0.85 3.77 -34.98
N ASN A 192 1.10 2.61 -35.57
CA ASN A 192 0.81 2.29 -36.97
C ASN A 192 0.06 0.94 -37.15
N PRO A 193 -1.09 0.69 -36.50
CA PRO A 193 -1.76 -0.60 -36.52
C PRO A 193 -2.11 -1.10 -37.94
N LYS A 194 -2.56 -0.18 -38.79
CA LYS A 194 -2.96 -0.48 -40.19
C LYS A 194 -1.83 -1.07 -41.04
N LYS A 195 -0.56 -0.84 -40.73
CA LYS A 195 0.60 -1.40 -41.42
C LYS A 195 0.67 -2.92 -41.22
N TYR A 196 0.38 -3.37 -40.03
CA TYR A 196 0.42 -4.78 -39.64
C TYR A 196 -0.83 -5.54 -40.09
N GLU A 197 -2.01 -4.94 -39.96
CA GLU A 197 -3.28 -5.50 -40.46
C GLU A 197 -3.26 -5.82 -41.96
N LYS A 198 -2.68 -4.92 -42.79
CA LYS A 198 -2.55 -5.13 -44.24
C LYS A 198 -1.72 -6.35 -44.61
N LEU A 199 -0.79 -6.76 -43.76
CA LEU A 199 0.06 -7.94 -43.94
C LEU A 199 -0.51 -9.19 -43.28
N GLY A 200 -1.69 -9.09 -42.63
CA GLY A 200 -2.31 -10.19 -41.88
C GLY A 200 -1.59 -10.55 -40.58
N ALA A 201 -0.69 -9.69 -40.08
CA ALA A 201 0.02 -9.94 -38.85
C ALA A 201 -0.95 -9.79 -37.65
N LYS A 202 -0.92 -10.77 -36.75
CA LYS A 202 -1.68 -10.69 -35.48
C LYS A 202 -0.88 -9.90 -34.46
N ILE A 203 -1.57 -8.99 -33.79
CA ILE A 203 -1.03 -8.16 -32.75
C ILE A 203 -0.83 -8.99 -31.47
N PRO A 204 0.31 -8.90 -30.77
CA PRO A 204 0.42 -9.48 -29.44
C PRO A 204 -0.56 -8.78 -28.50
N ARG A 205 -1.44 -9.56 -27.87
CA ARG A 205 -2.43 -9.02 -26.90
C ARG A 205 -1.80 -8.72 -25.55
N GLY A 206 -0.74 -9.46 -25.22
CA GLY A 206 -0.06 -9.32 -23.95
C GLY A 206 1.46 -9.45 -24.04
N VAL A 207 2.14 -8.66 -23.25
CA VAL A 207 3.60 -8.64 -23.10
C VAL A 207 3.95 -8.91 -21.65
N LEU A 208 4.71 -9.94 -21.38
CA LEU A 208 5.22 -10.25 -20.05
C LEU A 208 6.66 -9.75 -19.93
N LEU A 209 6.89 -8.83 -18.99
CA LEU A 209 8.22 -8.37 -18.59
C LEU A 209 8.72 -9.25 -17.44
N ALA A 210 9.75 -10.04 -17.69
CA ALA A 210 10.34 -10.94 -16.71
C ALA A 210 11.76 -10.49 -16.34
N GLY A 211 12.18 -10.70 -15.11
CA GLY A 211 13.55 -10.41 -14.65
C GLY A 211 13.65 -10.10 -13.18
N ASP A 212 14.86 -9.94 -12.68
CA ASP A 212 15.16 -9.70 -11.27
C ASP A 212 14.51 -8.39 -10.75
N PRO A 213 14.27 -8.29 -9.43
CA PRO A 213 13.77 -7.05 -8.85
C PRO A 213 14.75 -5.89 -9.10
N GLY A 214 14.21 -4.68 -9.30
CA GLY A 214 15.03 -3.50 -9.52
C GLY A 214 15.63 -3.33 -10.92
N THR A 215 15.38 -4.22 -11.88
CA THR A 215 15.89 -4.15 -13.26
C THR A 215 15.20 -3.08 -14.13
N GLY A 216 14.11 -2.47 -13.64
CA GLY A 216 13.43 -1.38 -14.35
C GLY A 216 12.21 -1.79 -15.17
N LYS A 217 11.60 -2.96 -14.92
CA LYS A 217 10.41 -3.45 -15.64
C LYS A 217 9.27 -2.43 -15.71
N THR A 218 8.90 -1.86 -14.58
CA THR A 218 7.86 -0.82 -14.48
C THR A 218 8.24 0.45 -15.24
N LEU A 219 9.51 0.84 -15.20
CA LEU A 219 10.03 2.00 -15.94
C LEU A 219 9.97 1.75 -17.45
N MET A 220 10.34 0.55 -17.89
CA MET A 220 10.28 0.11 -19.28
C MET A 220 8.85 0.14 -19.81
N ALA A 221 7.87 -0.41 -19.08
CA ALA A 221 6.46 -0.35 -19.47
C ALA A 221 5.94 1.09 -19.61
N ARG A 222 6.34 1.98 -18.70
CA ARG A 222 6.00 3.41 -18.79
C ARG A 222 6.66 4.08 -19.99
N ALA A 223 7.89 3.69 -20.32
CA ALA A 223 8.60 4.20 -21.48
C ALA A 223 7.94 3.79 -22.80
N VAL A 224 7.42 2.55 -22.89
CA VAL A 224 6.62 2.09 -24.04
C VAL A 224 5.40 2.99 -24.24
N ALA A 225 4.65 3.24 -23.19
CA ALA A 225 3.45 4.09 -23.27
C ALA A 225 3.79 5.54 -23.65
N GLY A 226 4.84 6.11 -23.06
CA GLY A 226 5.30 7.45 -23.39
C GLY A 226 5.86 7.58 -24.80
N GLU A 227 6.56 6.56 -25.29
CA GLU A 227 7.08 6.49 -26.67
C GLU A 227 5.94 6.32 -27.68
N ALA A 228 4.92 5.49 -27.34
CA ALA A 228 3.74 5.28 -28.18
C ALA A 228 2.73 6.45 -28.11
N ASP A 229 2.87 7.33 -27.14
CA ASP A 229 1.94 8.43 -26.85
C ASP A 229 0.50 7.98 -26.56
N VAL A 230 0.35 6.91 -25.77
CA VAL A 230 -0.93 6.33 -25.40
C VAL A 230 -1.16 6.40 -23.88
N PRO A 231 -2.43 6.41 -23.43
CA PRO A 231 -2.79 6.33 -22.02
C PRO A 231 -2.24 5.05 -21.37
N PHE A 232 -1.73 5.21 -20.14
CA PHE A 232 -1.14 4.14 -19.34
C PHE A 232 -1.92 3.93 -18.05
N PHE A 233 -2.53 2.75 -17.90
CA PHE A 233 -3.29 2.35 -16.73
C PHE A 233 -2.46 1.36 -15.90
N SER A 234 -1.95 1.78 -14.75
CA SER A 234 -1.09 0.96 -13.90
C SER A 234 -1.82 0.51 -12.64
N ILE A 235 -1.67 -0.77 -12.30
CA ILE A 235 -2.17 -1.39 -11.09
C ILE A 235 -1.16 -2.43 -10.60
N SER A 236 -1.06 -2.66 -9.28
CA SER A 236 -0.32 -3.81 -8.74
C SER A 236 -1.21 -5.04 -8.66
N GLY A 237 -0.66 -6.23 -8.91
CA GLY A 237 -1.35 -7.50 -8.72
C GLY A 237 -1.92 -7.64 -7.30
N SER A 238 -1.18 -7.16 -6.30
CA SER A 238 -1.64 -7.15 -4.90
C SER A 238 -2.92 -6.32 -4.66
N GLU A 239 -3.21 -5.31 -5.50
CA GLU A 239 -4.43 -4.52 -5.39
C GLU A 239 -5.69 -5.30 -5.81
N PHE A 240 -5.55 -6.44 -6.46
CA PHE A 240 -6.65 -7.35 -6.77
C PHE A 240 -6.93 -8.35 -5.65
N ALA A 241 -5.93 -8.64 -4.80
CA ALA A 241 -6.07 -9.52 -3.64
C ALA A 241 -6.82 -8.77 -2.53
N GLU A 242 -8.06 -9.13 -2.30
CA GLU A 242 -8.93 -8.55 -1.26
C GLU A 242 -9.66 -9.65 -0.51
N MET A 243 -10.04 -9.41 0.74
CA MET A 243 -10.74 -10.41 1.57
C MET A 243 -12.21 -10.66 1.14
N PHE A 244 -12.76 -9.86 0.22
CA PHE A 244 -14.16 -9.97 -0.19
C PHE A 244 -14.30 -10.64 -1.55
N VAL A 245 -15.04 -11.75 -1.60
CA VAL A 245 -15.25 -12.54 -2.81
C VAL A 245 -15.78 -11.68 -3.97
N GLY A 246 -15.12 -11.78 -5.14
CA GLY A 246 -15.55 -11.13 -6.38
C GLY A 246 -15.15 -9.66 -6.55
N VAL A 247 -14.55 -9.02 -5.55
CA VAL A 247 -14.08 -7.64 -5.65
C VAL A 247 -12.91 -7.53 -6.63
N GLY A 248 -11.95 -8.45 -6.56
CA GLY A 248 -10.82 -8.52 -7.51
C GLY A 248 -11.28 -8.63 -8.96
N ALA A 249 -12.19 -9.56 -9.25
CA ALA A 249 -12.76 -9.72 -10.59
C ALA A 249 -13.55 -8.48 -11.07
N SER A 250 -14.21 -7.77 -10.17
CA SER A 250 -14.90 -6.51 -10.49
C SER A 250 -13.92 -5.39 -10.84
N ARG A 251 -12.79 -5.30 -10.13
CA ARG A 251 -11.70 -4.33 -10.43
C ARG A 251 -11.05 -4.62 -11.77
N VAL A 252 -10.85 -5.89 -12.11
CA VAL A 252 -10.35 -6.29 -13.44
C VAL A 252 -11.29 -5.78 -14.51
N ARG A 253 -12.60 -6.08 -14.43
CA ARG A 253 -13.59 -5.59 -15.41
C ARG A 253 -13.61 -4.08 -15.55
N ASP A 254 -13.56 -3.35 -14.46
CA ASP A 254 -13.55 -1.87 -14.46
C ASP A 254 -12.28 -1.33 -15.13
N LEU A 255 -11.09 -1.92 -14.83
CA LEU A 255 -9.82 -1.57 -15.43
C LEU A 255 -9.83 -1.76 -16.95
N PHE A 256 -10.25 -2.95 -17.40
CA PHE A 256 -10.32 -3.28 -18.82
C PHE A 256 -11.36 -2.43 -19.57
N SER A 257 -12.51 -2.15 -18.95
CA SER A 257 -13.52 -1.24 -19.49
C SER A 257 -13.00 0.18 -19.66
N LYS A 258 -12.24 0.69 -18.67
CA LYS A 258 -11.59 2.01 -18.75
C LYS A 258 -10.57 2.07 -19.88
N ALA A 259 -9.73 1.03 -20.01
CA ALA A 259 -8.74 0.97 -21.06
C ALA A 259 -9.37 0.91 -22.46
N LYS A 260 -10.39 0.07 -22.66
CA LYS A 260 -11.16 -0.02 -23.92
C LYS A 260 -11.78 1.32 -24.33
N LYS A 261 -12.30 2.10 -23.36
CA LYS A 261 -12.86 3.43 -23.63
C LYS A 261 -11.82 4.48 -24.04
N ASN A 262 -10.57 4.24 -23.71
CA ASN A 262 -9.45 5.15 -24.00
C ASN A 262 -8.44 4.53 -24.99
N ALA A 263 -8.88 3.60 -25.83
CA ALA A 263 -8.03 2.99 -26.83
C ALA A 263 -7.62 4.01 -27.92
N PRO A 264 -6.36 3.94 -28.43
CA PRO A 264 -5.32 2.97 -28.05
C PRO A 264 -4.74 3.25 -26.66
N SER A 265 -4.50 2.19 -25.86
CA SER A 265 -4.04 2.32 -24.47
C SER A 265 -3.24 1.10 -24.02
N ILE A 266 -2.48 1.27 -22.92
CA ILE A 266 -1.75 0.18 -22.26
C ILE A 266 -2.31 -0.05 -20.86
N ILE A 267 -2.62 -1.32 -20.54
CA ILE A 267 -2.86 -1.79 -19.17
C ILE A 267 -1.53 -2.38 -18.68
N PHE A 268 -1.08 -1.95 -17.52
CA PHE A 268 0.10 -2.52 -16.88
C PHE A 268 -0.25 -3.10 -15.51
N ILE A 269 0.06 -4.39 -15.35
CA ILE A 269 -0.14 -5.13 -14.10
C ILE A 269 1.24 -5.45 -13.53
N ASP A 270 1.64 -4.73 -12.47
CA ASP A 270 2.89 -5.02 -11.79
C ASP A 270 2.71 -6.17 -10.79
N GLU A 271 3.76 -6.95 -10.54
CA GLU A 271 3.72 -8.09 -9.61
C GLU A 271 2.54 -9.03 -9.89
N ILE A 272 2.37 -9.43 -11.16
CA ILE A 272 1.22 -10.28 -11.56
C ILE A 272 1.22 -11.62 -10.84
N ASP A 273 2.38 -12.09 -10.40
CA ASP A 273 2.55 -13.30 -9.59
C ASP A 273 1.75 -13.25 -8.28
N ALA A 274 1.39 -12.07 -7.77
CA ALA A 274 0.52 -11.95 -6.59
C ALA A 274 -0.88 -12.58 -6.76
N VAL A 275 -1.41 -12.65 -7.99
CA VAL A 275 -2.75 -13.18 -8.30
C VAL A 275 -2.74 -14.34 -9.29
N ALA A 276 -1.60 -14.65 -9.87
CA ALA A 276 -1.48 -15.58 -11.00
C ALA A 276 -0.68 -16.84 -10.66
N HIS A 277 -0.74 -17.30 -9.42
CA HIS A 277 -0.05 -18.51 -8.99
C HIS A 277 -0.53 -19.79 -9.70
N LYS A 278 0.39 -20.75 -9.83
CA LYS A 278 0.05 -22.12 -10.22
C LYS A 278 -1.04 -22.68 -9.29
N ARG A 279 -1.99 -23.41 -9.89
CA ARG A 279 -3.08 -24.04 -9.14
C ARG A 279 -2.54 -25.14 -8.24
N ASP A 280 -2.64 -24.96 -6.94
CA ASP A 280 -2.35 -26.01 -5.98
C ASP A 280 -3.58 -26.93 -5.84
N ALA A 281 -3.40 -28.21 -6.13
CA ALA A 281 -4.46 -29.22 -6.06
C ALA A 281 -5.04 -29.47 -4.65
N ARG A 282 -4.56 -28.77 -3.61
CA ARG A 282 -4.89 -28.98 -2.20
C ARG A 282 -5.49 -27.76 -1.50
N GLY A 283 -6.27 -27.01 -2.21
CA GLY A 283 -7.40 -26.20 -1.86
C GLY A 283 -7.53 -25.50 -0.52
N GLY A 284 -7.98 -24.27 -0.62
CA GLY A 284 -8.74 -23.58 0.41
C GLY A 284 -8.55 -22.06 0.45
N ALA A 285 -7.35 -21.56 0.24
CA ALA A 285 -7.06 -20.12 0.37
C ALA A 285 -7.03 -19.34 -0.97
N GLY A 286 -7.12 -20.01 -2.12
CA GLY A 286 -6.90 -19.43 -3.44
C GLY A 286 -8.14 -19.21 -4.33
N ARG A 287 -9.36 -19.42 -3.83
CA ARG A 287 -10.57 -19.29 -4.69
C ARG A 287 -10.77 -17.88 -5.24
N GLU A 288 -10.34 -16.87 -4.52
CA GLU A 288 -10.48 -15.46 -4.93
C GLU A 288 -9.45 -15.08 -5.98
N ASP A 289 -8.20 -15.51 -5.77
CA ASP A 289 -7.12 -15.28 -6.73
C ASP A 289 -7.42 -16.03 -8.04
N GLU A 290 -7.92 -17.27 -7.96
CA GLU A 290 -8.38 -18.03 -9.14
C GLU A 290 -9.52 -17.32 -9.88
N GLN A 291 -10.49 -16.75 -9.17
CA GLN A 291 -11.59 -16.00 -9.78
C GLN A 291 -11.07 -14.74 -10.47
N THR A 292 -10.13 -14.05 -9.85
CA THR A 292 -9.50 -12.85 -10.40
C THR A 292 -8.64 -13.19 -11.62
N LEU A 293 -7.82 -14.24 -11.51
CA LEU A 293 -7.04 -14.76 -12.64
C LEU A 293 -7.93 -15.15 -13.81
N ASN A 294 -9.00 -15.94 -13.56
CA ASN A 294 -9.94 -16.32 -14.59
C ASN A 294 -10.61 -15.10 -15.25
N GLN A 295 -10.91 -14.04 -14.47
CA GLN A 295 -11.44 -12.81 -15.04
C GLN A 295 -10.42 -12.09 -15.93
N ILE A 296 -9.12 -12.04 -15.54
CA ILE A 296 -8.06 -11.50 -16.41
C ILE A 296 -8.00 -12.29 -17.73
N LEU A 297 -8.02 -13.62 -17.66
CA LEU A 297 -8.00 -14.46 -18.83
C LEU A 297 -9.22 -14.22 -19.75
N VAL A 298 -10.41 -14.10 -19.17
CA VAL A 298 -11.66 -13.81 -19.92
C VAL A 298 -11.58 -12.44 -20.61
N GLU A 299 -11.11 -11.41 -19.90
CA GLU A 299 -10.97 -10.08 -20.48
C GLU A 299 -9.92 -10.04 -21.60
N MET A 300 -8.80 -10.78 -21.47
CA MET A 300 -7.79 -10.89 -22.51
C MET A 300 -8.28 -11.67 -23.72
N ASP A 301 -9.01 -12.77 -23.50
CA ASP A 301 -9.59 -13.56 -24.60
C ASP A 301 -10.71 -12.79 -25.32
N GLY A 302 -11.44 -11.93 -24.60
CA GLY A 302 -12.51 -11.06 -25.09
C GLY A 302 -12.04 -9.78 -25.81
N PHE A 303 -10.76 -9.64 -26.11
CA PHE A 303 -10.29 -8.56 -26.98
C PHE A 303 -10.53 -8.94 -28.46
N ASP A 304 -11.24 -8.07 -29.18
CA ASP A 304 -11.22 -8.09 -30.64
C ASP A 304 -9.83 -7.68 -31.13
N ASN A 305 -9.43 -8.21 -32.28
CA ASN A 305 -8.11 -7.93 -32.84
C ASN A 305 -7.83 -6.43 -33.07
N ASP A 306 -8.89 -5.62 -33.16
CA ASP A 306 -8.86 -4.18 -33.44
C ASP A 306 -9.03 -3.31 -32.18
N SER A 307 -9.02 -3.92 -30.98
CA SER A 307 -9.32 -3.17 -29.72
C SER A 307 -8.30 -2.08 -29.38
N GLY A 308 -7.10 -2.12 -29.94
CA GLY A 308 -6.02 -1.15 -29.69
C GLY A 308 -5.52 -1.11 -28.24
N VAL A 309 -5.87 -2.12 -27.41
CA VAL A 309 -5.43 -2.23 -26.02
C VAL A 309 -4.39 -3.34 -25.91
N ILE A 310 -3.24 -3.01 -25.31
CA ILE A 310 -2.18 -4.00 -25.02
C ILE A 310 -2.07 -4.15 -23.50
N VAL A 311 -2.04 -5.40 -23.04
CA VAL A 311 -1.83 -5.73 -21.62
C VAL A 311 -0.35 -6.03 -21.42
N MET A 312 0.32 -5.25 -20.60
CA MET A 312 1.68 -5.54 -20.15
C MET A 312 1.64 -6.04 -18.71
N ALA A 313 2.40 -7.05 -18.38
CA ALA A 313 2.56 -7.49 -16.99
C ALA A 313 4.03 -7.59 -16.63
N ALA A 314 4.35 -7.38 -15.34
CA ALA A 314 5.69 -7.60 -14.81
C ALA A 314 5.68 -8.64 -13.71
N THR A 315 6.71 -9.49 -13.69
CA THR A 315 6.95 -10.47 -12.63
C THR A 315 8.44 -10.64 -12.37
N ASN A 316 8.77 -10.99 -11.13
CA ASN A 316 10.11 -11.42 -10.76
C ASN A 316 10.24 -12.97 -10.83
N ARG A 317 9.11 -13.69 -10.94
CA ARG A 317 9.05 -15.15 -10.79
C ARG A 317 8.14 -15.77 -11.85
N VAL A 318 8.68 -15.93 -13.06
CA VAL A 318 7.94 -16.56 -14.18
C VAL A 318 7.57 -18.02 -13.87
N ASP A 319 8.42 -18.71 -13.12
CA ASP A 319 8.24 -20.09 -12.67
C ASP A 319 6.97 -20.32 -11.84
N MET A 320 6.49 -19.29 -11.15
CA MET A 320 5.29 -19.34 -10.32
C MET A 320 3.98 -19.10 -11.09
N LEU A 321 4.05 -18.56 -12.31
CA LEU A 321 2.85 -18.20 -13.07
C LEU A 321 2.08 -19.42 -13.56
N ASP A 322 0.74 -19.32 -13.57
CA ASP A 322 -0.13 -20.30 -14.21
C ASP A 322 0.15 -20.36 -15.71
N LYS A 323 0.39 -21.55 -16.22
CA LYS A 323 0.66 -21.82 -17.64
C LYS A 323 -0.44 -21.31 -18.57
N ALA A 324 -1.66 -21.14 -18.07
CA ALA A 324 -2.76 -20.61 -18.86
C ALA A 324 -2.53 -19.16 -19.31
N LEU A 325 -1.79 -18.35 -18.54
CA LEU A 325 -1.41 -16.98 -18.92
C LEU A 325 -0.41 -16.93 -20.08
N LEU A 326 0.44 -17.94 -20.17
CA LEU A 326 1.54 -18.01 -21.14
C LEU A 326 1.12 -18.63 -22.50
N ARG A 327 -0.19 -18.92 -22.66
CA ARG A 327 -0.71 -19.47 -23.91
C ARG A 327 -0.84 -18.38 -24.97
N PRO A 328 -0.65 -18.74 -26.27
CA PRO A 328 -0.86 -17.82 -27.38
C PRO A 328 -2.23 -17.12 -27.33
N GLY A 329 -2.23 -15.80 -27.59
CA GLY A 329 -3.41 -14.94 -27.50
C GLY A 329 -3.59 -14.28 -26.14
N ARG A 330 -2.69 -14.51 -25.19
CA ARG A 330 -2.63 -13.89 -23.86
C ARG A 330 -1.29 -13.18 -23.69
N PHE A 331 -0.42 -13.61 -22.75
CA PHE A 331 0.96 -13.11 -22.70
C PHE A 331 1.83 -13.93 -23.65
N ASP A 332 1.71 -13.66 -24.92
CA ASP A 332 2.40 -14.37 -26.01
C ASP A 332 3.78 -13.80 -26.35
N ARG A 333 4.08 -12.57 -25.91
CA ARG A 333 5.41 -11.98 -26.02
C ARG A 333 6.06 -11.92 -24.62
N HIS A 334 7.23 -12.57 -24.50
CA HIS A 334 8.02 -12.53 -23.27
C HIS A 334 9.28 -11.69 -23.52
N VAL A 335 9.50 -10.67 -22.70
CA VAL A 335 10.66 -9.79 -22.76
C VAL A 335 11.43 -9.92 -21.45
N ASN A 336 12.67 -10.40 -21.54
CA ASN A 336 13.55 -10.54 -20.39
C ASN A 336 14.29 -9.21 -20.12
N VAL A 337 14.09 -8.66 -18.93
CA VAL A 337 14.79 -7.46 -18.44
C VAL A 337 15.87 -7.93 -17.47
N THR A 338 17.07 -8.14 -17.99
CA THR A 338 18.20 -8.69 -17.23
C THR A 338 18.88 -7.64 -16.37
N LEU A 339 19.73 -8.08 -15.44
CA LEU A 339 20.64 -7.19 -14.74
C LEU A 339 21.54 -6.47 -15.75
N PRO A 340 21.87 -5.18 -15.50
CA PRO A 340 22.62 -4.37 -16.45
C PRO A 340 24.08 -4.83 -16.53
N GLU A 341 24.63 -4.92 -17.76
CA GLU A 341 26.04 -5.10 -17.99
C GLU A 341 26.86 -3.84 -17.63
N ARG A 342 28.17 -3.95 -17.57
CA ARG A 342 29.05 -2.82 -17.20
C ARG A 342 28.77 -1.52 -17.98
N LYS A 343 28.53 -1.62 -19.31
CA LYS A 343 28.20 -0.46 -20.14
C LYS A 343 26.87 0.16 -19.73
N ASP A 344 25.88 -0.69 -19.49
CA ASP A 344 24.55 -0.26 -19.08
C ASP A 344 24.59 0.38 -17.69
N ARG A 345 25.36 -0.21 -16.75
CA ARG A 345 25.53 0.38 -15.41
C ARG A 345 26.14 1.77 -15.49
N LEU A 346 27.13 1.99 -16.35
CA LEU A 346 27.70 3.32 -16.57
C LEU A 346 26.65 4.32 -17.04
N GLU A 347 25.83 3.93 -18.03
CA GLU A 347 24.78 4.80 -18.56
C GLU A 347 23.68 5.07 -17.51
N ILE A 348 23.29 4.06 -16.72
CA ILE A 348 22.34 4.21 -15.61
C ILE A 348 22.90 5.17 -14.55
N LEU A 349 24.17 5.02 -14.16
CA LEU A 349 24.84 5.93 -13.24
C LEU A 349 24.85 7.37 -13.77
N LYS A 350 25.20 7.59 -15.03
CA LYS A 350 25.16 8.91 -15.67
C LYS A 350 23.77 9.55 -15.57
N VAL A 351 22.70 8.76 -15.77
CA VAL A 351 21.32 9.25 -15.64
C VAL A 351 21.02 9.67 -14.20
N HIS A 352 21.41 8.87 -13.19
CA HIS A 352 21.11 9.15 -11.78
C HIS A 352 21.99 10.23 -11.14
N PHE A 353 23.20 10.46 -11.67
CA PHE A 353 24.06 11.58 -11.28
C PHE A 353 23.74 12.88 -12.04
N LYS A 354 22.98 12.80 -13.13
CA LYS A 354 22.58 13.98 -13.91
C LYS A 354 21.80 14.98 -13.04
N GLY A 355 22.30 16.23 -12.98
CA GLY A 355 21.66 17.29 -12.20
C GLY A 355 22.06 17.34 -10.72
N LYS A 356 22.92 16.42 -10.27
CA LYS A 356 23.57 16.51 -8.95
C LYS A 356 24.90 17.26 -9.09
N PRO A 357 25.32 18.07 -8.09
CA PRO A 357 26.66 18.66 -8.07
C PRO A 357 27.68 17.55 -7.80
N VAL A 358 28.55 17.26 -8.76
CA VAL A 358 29.56 16.19 -8.70
C VAL A 358 30.94 16.80 -8.95
N GLU A 359 31.95 16.42 -8.17
CA GLU A 359 33.32 16.84 -8.37
C GLU A 359 33.96 16.17 -9.61
N ALA A 360 35.02 16.75 -10.14
CA ALA A 360 35.68 16.25 -11.35
C ALA A 360 36.46 14.95 -11.13
N ASP A 361 36.74 14.57 -9.86
CA ASP A 361 37.46 13.37 -9.46
C ASP A 361 36.60 12.11 -9.43
N VAL A 362 35.27 12.25 -9.54
CA VAL A 362 34.32 11.12 -9.50
C VAL A 362 34.42 10.29 -10.77
N ASP A 363 34.93 9.08 -10.61
CA ASP A 363 35.06 8.09 -11.68
C ASP A 363 33.85 7.13 -11.73
N LEU A 364 32.83 7.48 -12.53
CA LEU A 364 31.64 6.64 -12.74
C LEU A 364 31.97 5.35 -13.49
N GLU A 365 33.07 5.30 -14.26
CA GLU A 365 33.47 4.08 -14.96
C GLU A 365 34.07 3.06 -13.99
N ALA A 366 34.91 3.51 -13.04
CA ALA A 366 35.40 2.70 -11.95
C ALA A 366 34.24 2.19 -11.06
N LEU A 367 33.24 3.06 -10.78
CA LEU A 367 32.05 2.64 -10.03
C LEU A 367 31.23 1.59 -10.79
N ALA A 368 30.99 1.77 -12.09
CA ALA A 368 30.31 0.79 -12.92
C ALA A 368 31.00 -0.57 -12.95
N LYS A 369 32.34 -0.59 -12.88
CA LYS A 369 33.15 -1.82 -12.75
C LYS A 369 32.94 -2.48 -11.39
N LYS A 370 32.94 -1.71 -10.30
CA LYS A 370 32.79 -2.20 -8.92
C LYS A 370 31.38 -2.71 -8.62
N THR A 371 30.36 -2.26 -9.34
CA THR A 371 28.95 -2.59 -9.13
C THR A 371 28.46 -3.79 -9.95
N ALA A 372 29.35 -4.76 -10.24
CA ALA A 372 28.96 -6.00 -10.90
C ALA A 372 27.82 -6.71 -10.14
N GLY A 373 26.78 -7.14 -10.87
CA GLY A 373 25.58 -7.77 -10.29
C GLY A 373 24.57 -6.83 -9.66
N SER A 374 24.82 -5.51 -9.62
CA SER A 374 23.86 -4.53 -9.12
C SER A 374 22.74 -4.27 -10.12
N SER A 375 21.52 -4.15 -9.62
CA SER A 375 20.35 -3.75 -10.40
C SER A 375 20.33 -2.23 -10.67
N GLY A 376 19.45 -1.79 -11.58
CA GLY A 376 19.24 -0.35 -11.81
C GLY A 376 18.78 0.41 -10.56
N ALA A 377 17.99 -0.24 -9.71
CA ALA A 377 17.54 0.33 -8.44
C ALA A 377 18.69 0.49 -7.43
N ASP A 378 19.62 -0.47 -7.37
CA ASP A 378 20.80 -0.37 -6.51
C ASP A 378 21.69 0.78 -6.93
N LEU A 379 21.91 0.94 -8.24
CA LEU A 379 22.70 2.06 -8.79
C LEU A 379 22.05 3.42 -8.51
N ALA A 380 20.72 3.50 -8.62
CA ALA A 380 19.97 4.70 -8.25
C ALA A 380 20.13 5.02 -6.76
N ASN A 381 20.08 3.98 -5.92
CA ASN A 381 20.26 4.11 -4.47
C ASN A 381 21.68 4.56 -4.13
N ILE A 382 22.71 4.00 -4.78
CA ILE A 382 24.11 4.45 -4.60
C ILE A 382 24.23 5.94 -4.93
N ALA A 383 23.69 6.39 -6.06
CA ALA A 383 23.74 7.80 -6.44
C ALA A 383 22.97 8.73 -5.48
N ASN A 384 21.93 8.22 -4.83
CA ASN A 384 21.19 8.94 -3.80
C ASN A 384 21.95 8.97 -2.47
N GLU A 385 22.48 7.83 -2.02
CA GLU A 385 23.28 7.74 -0.78
C GLU A 385 24.56 8.58 -0.87
N ALA A 386 25.20 8.67 -2.05
CA ALA A 386 26.35 9.54 -2.25
C ALA A 386 25.98 11.02 -2.01
N ALA A 387 24.83 11.46 -2.52
CA ALA A 387 24.35 12.82 -2.26
C ALA A 387 24.02 13.06 -0.78
N ILE A 388 23.43 12.06 -0.10
CA ILE A 388 23.12 12.12 1.33
C ILE A 388 24.43 12.17 2.16
N THR A 389 25.43 11.37 1.80
CA THR A 389 26.73 11.36 2.47
C THR A 389 27.44 12.69 2.32
N ALA A 390 27.53 13.24 1.09
CA ALA A 390 28.09 14.56 0.84
C ALA A 390 27.39 15.66 1.66
N ALA A 391 26.05 15.64 1.73
CA ALA A 391 25.30 16.60 2.51
C ALA A 391 25.56 16.47 4.01
N ARG A 392 25.68 15.24 4.54
CA ARG A 392 25.97 14.95 5.95
C ARG A 392 27.36 15.44 6.36
N GLU A 393 28.35 15.28 5.48
CA GLU A 393 29.74 15.73 5.68
C GLU A 393 29.94 17.23 5.39
N GLY A 394 28.90 17.92 4.91
CA GLY A 394 28.93 19.36 4.61
C GLY A 394 29.64 19.70 3.30
N HIS A 395 29.80 18.74 2.41
CA HIS A 395 30.41 18.95 1.09
C HIS A 395 29.45 19.74 0.17
N LYS A 396 30.00 20.60 -0.70
CA LYS A 396 29.23 21.37 -1.68
C LYS A 396 28.90 20.57 -2.95
N ALA A 397 29.70 19.55 -3.23
CA ALA A 397 29.53 18.63 -4.34
C ALA A 397 29.91 17.21 -3.88
N ILE A 398 29.42 16.22 -4.60
CA ILE A 398 29.69 14.79 -4.33
C ILE A 398 31.13 14.49 -4.75
N SER A 399 31.95 14.09 -3.82
CA SER A 399 33.32 13.64 -4.06
C SER A 399 33.41 12.15 -4.37
N ASN A 400 34.54 11.67 -4.88
CA ASN A 400 34.76 10.24 -5.08
C ASN A 400 34.71 9.44 -3.77
N ALA A 401 35.13 10.03 -2.64
CA ALA A 401 35.03 9.41 -1.32
C ALA A 401 33.58 9.18 -0.90
N ASP A 402 32.68 10.18 -1.15
CA ASP A 402 31.25 10.03 -0.87
C ASP A 402 30.60 8.91 -1.69
N VAL A 403 31.03 8.74 -2.95
CA VAL A 403 30.55 7.68 -3.85
C VAL A 403 31.00 6.31 -3.38
N VAL A 404 32.26 6.17 -2.95
CA VAL A 404 32.81 4.91 -2.43
C VAL A 404 32.09 4.52 -1.13
N GLU A 405 31.92 5.44 -0.19
CA GLU A 405 31.18 5.18 1.06
C GLU A 405 29.72 4.82 0.78
N ALA A 406 29.06 5.50 -0.17
CA ALA A 406 27.70 5.16 -0.57
C ALA A 406 27.58 3.76 -1.16
N PHE A 407 28.54 3.39 -2.02
CA PHE A 407 28.57 2.05 -2.59
C PHE A 407 28.74 0.99 -1.50
N GLU A 408 29.70 1.18 -0.57
CA GLU A 408 29.92 0.28 0.55
C GLU A 408 28.68 0.17 1.46
N ARG A 409 28.03 1.28 1.73
CA ARG A 409 26.82 1.35 2.54
C ARG A 409 25.65 0.58 1.92
N VAL A 410 25.47 0.67 0.61
CA VAL A 410 24.43 -0.06 -0.11
C VAL A 410 24.75 -1.54 -0.22
N ALA A 411 26.01 -1.89 -0.48
CA ALA A 411 26.42 -3.27 -0.70
C ALA A 411 26.53 -4.09 0.59
N ILE A 412 27.04 -3.50 1.69
CA ILE A 412 27.37 -4.23 2.92
C ILE A 412 26.58 -3.71 4.14
N GLY A 413 26.06 -2.48 4.03
CA GLY A 413 25.37 -1.80 5.12
C GLY A 413 26.23 -0.71 5.80
N PRO A 414 25.61 0.10 6.67
CA PRO A 414 26.27 1.20 7.35
C PRO A 414 27.29 0.73 8.37
N GLU A 415 28.35 1.50 8.55
CA GLU A 415 29.32 1.29 9.64
C GLU A 415 28.65 1.44 11.02
N ARG A 416 28.96 0.51 11.93
CA ARG A 416 28.50 0.56 13.31
C ARG A 416 29.61 1.10 14.22
N LYS A 417 29.92 2.39 14.11
CA LYS A 417 30.95 3.07 14.93
C LYS A 417 30.70 3.00 16.44
N SER A 418 29.45 2.76 16.86
CA SER A 418 29.07 2.66 18.27
C SER A 418 29.32 1.29 18.90
N LYS A 419 29.58 0.24 18.10
CA LYS A 419 29.87 -1.10 18.62
C LYS A 419 31.35 -1.20 18.96
N VAL A 420 31.67 -1.01 20.24
CA VAL A 420 33.05 -1.24 20.76
C VAL A 420 33.25 -2.73 20.92
N MET A 421 34.13 -3.32 20.10
CA MET A 421 34.59 -4.69 20.30
C MET A 421 35.66 -4.71 21.39
N ASN A 422 35.64 -5.75 22.23
CA ASN A 422 36.71 -5.96 23.17
C ASN A 422 38.00 -6.44 22.44
N GLU A 423 39.17 -6.30 23.08
CA GLU A 423 40.47 -6.63 22.49
C GLU A 423 40.53 -8.06 21.95
N LYS A 424 39.91 -9.01 22.66
CA LYS A 424 39.87 -10.42 22.25
C LYS A 424 39.03 -10.61 20.99
N GLU A 425 37.84 -10.03 20.95
CA GLU A 425 36.97 -10.09 19.76
C GLU A 425 37.64 -9.42 18.57
N ARG A 426 38.23 -8.26 18.77
CA ARG A 426 38.95 -7.51 17.74
C ARG A 426 40.08 -8.33 17.13
N LYS A 427 40.86 -9.05 17.97
CA LYS A 427 41.92 -9.95 17.52
C LYS A 427 41.35 -11.14 16.74
N ILE A 428 40.28 -11.77 17.22
CA ILE A 428 39.63 -12.89 16.53
C ILE A 428 39.15 -12.43 15.16
N THR A 429 38.43 -11.30 15.07
CA THR A 429 37.95 -10.75 13.80
C THR A 429 39.10 -10.44 12.83
N ALA A 430 40.19 -9.86 13.31
CA ALA A 430 41.35 -9.55 12.46
C ALA A 430 41.96 -10.82 11.81
N TYR A 431 42.13 -11.89 12.57
CA TYR A 431 42.60 -13.16 12.01
C TYR A 431 41.59 -13.84 11.11
N HIS A 432 40.29 -13.72 11.42
CA HIS A 432 39.19 -14.24 10.62
C HIS A 432 39.18 -13.59 9.22
N GLU A 433 39.15 -12.26 9.16
CA GLU A 433 39.15 -11.53 7.90
C GLU A 433 40.46 -11.69 7.11
N ALA A 434 41.60 -11.70 7.82
CA ALA A 434 42.88 -12.01 7.19
C ALA A 434 42.92 -13.43 6.58
N GLY A 435 42.24 -14.40 7.22
CA GLY A 435 42.08 -15.76 6.70
C GLY A 435 41.34 -15.78 5.35
N HIS A 436 40.21 -15.08 5.24
CA HIS A 436 39.48 -14.94 3.98
C HIS A 436 40.35 -14.27 2.91
N ALA A 437 41.02 -13.17 3.27
CA ALA A 437 41.82 -12.38 2.34
C ALA A 437 42.97 -13.21 1.74
N ILE A 438 43.70 -13.96 2.56
CA ILE A 438 44.86 -14.75 2.10
C ILE A 438 44.41 -15.92 1.23
N VAL A 439 43.37 -16.65 1.67
CA VAL A 439 42.86 -17.79 0.89
C VAL A 439 42.33 -17.29 -0.46
N GLY A 440 41.55 -16.19 -0.47
CA GLY A 440 41.05 -15.61 -1.71
C GLY A 440 42.15 -15.05 -2.61
N HIS A 441 43.19 -14.43 -2.06
CA HIS A 441 44.31 -13.89 -2.85
C HIS A 441 45.15 -14.98 -3.52
N VAL A 442 45.36 -16.09 -2.81
CA VAL A 442 46.29 -17.16 -3.25
C VAL A 442 45.62 -18.09 -4.25
N LEU A 443 44.33 -18.31 -4.17
CA LEU A 443 43.61 -19.22 -5.07
C LEU A 443 43.42 -18.62 -6.46
N PRO A 444 43.78 -19.35 -7.52
CA PRO A 444 43.89 -18.76 -8.88
C PRO A 444 42.59 -18.33 -9.51
N ASP A 445 41.47 -19.01 -9.18
CA ASP A 445 40.15 -18.75 -9.78
C ASP A 445 39.26 -17.92 -8.83
N SER A 446 39.84 -17.39 -7.72
CA SER A 446 39.13 -16.47 -6.82
C SER A 446 39.20 -15.03 -7.32
N ASP A 447 38.15 -14.25 -7.04
CA ASP A 447 38.17 -12.83 -7.31
C ASP A 447 39.22 -12.11 -6.47
N PRO A 448 39.82 -11.02 -6.96
CA PRO A 448 40.82 -10.25 -6.20
C PRO A 448 40.25 -9.60 -4.94
N VAL A 449 41.04 -9.54 -3.89
CA VAL A 449 40.71 -8.84 -2.64
C VAL A 449 40.73 -7.33 -2.90
N HIS A 450 39.65 -6.66 -2.62
CA HIS A 450 39.50 -5.20 -2.79
C HIS A 450 39.76 -4.45 -1.47
N LYS A 451 39.15 -4.95 -0.37
CA LYS A 451 39.18 -4.29 0.93
C LYS A 451 39.03 -5.32 2.04
N VAL A 452 39.72 -5.09 3.15
CA VAL A 452 39.57 -5.88 4.38
C VAL A 452 39.35 -4.92 5.55
N THR A 453 38.28 -5.12 6.33
CA THR A 453 37.98 -4.27 7.48
C THR A 453 37.52 -5.10 8.68
N ILE A 454 37.94 -4.70 9.87
CA ILE A 454 37.44 -5.23 11.14
C ILE A 454 36.39 -4.31 11.79
N ILE A 455 36.04 -3.21 11.14
CA ILE A 455 34.95 -2.34 11.59
C ILE A 455 33.62 -3.05 11.31
N PRO A 456 32.76 -3.24 12.32
CA PRO A 456 31.47 -3.89 12.12
C PRO A 456 30.58 -3.10 11.15
N ARG A 457 30.01 -3.79 10.13
CA ARG A 457 29.04 -3.24 9.18
C ARG A 457 27.78 -4.10 9.16
N GLY A 458 26.61 -3.49 9.10
CA GLY A 458 25.36 -4.24 9.08
C GLY A 458 25.26 -5.26 10.22
N GLN A 459 25.22 -6.55 9.91
CA GLN A 459 25.18 -7.65 10.88
C GLN A 459 26.53 -8.36 11.07
N THR A 460 27.57 -7.97 10.32
CA THR A 460 28.90 -8.63 10.37
C THR A 460 29.83 -7.97 11.36
N GLY A 461 30.81 -8.74 11.88
CA GLY A 461 31.85 -8.25 12.77
C GLY A 461 33.01 -7.57 12.04
N GLY A 462 33.31 -8.02 10.83
CA GLY A 462 34.23 -7.49 9.86
C GLY A 462 33.78 -7.87 8.46
N VAL A 463 34.52 -7.49 7.44
CA VAL A 463 34.23 -7.84 6.04
C VAL A 463 35.52 -7.90 5.22
N THR A 464 35.69 -8.99 4.50
CA THR A 464 36.69 -9.11 3.43
C THR A 464 35.95 -9.06 2.09
N TRP A 465 36.24 -8.02 1.29
CA TRP A 465 35.54 -7.77 0.07
C TRP A 465 36.33 -8.18 -1.16
N PHE A 466 35.68 -8.97 -2.00
CA PHE A 466 36.19 -9.44 -3.27
C PHE A 466 35.40 -8.84 -4.40
N LEU A 467 36.06 -8.29 -5.39
CA LEU A 467 35.40 -7.70 -6.55
C LEU A 467 35.85 -8.42 -7.82
N PRO A 468 34.91 -8.95 -8.62
CA PRO A 468 35.24 -9.55 -9.89
C PRO A 468 35.82 -8.48 -10.83
N PRO A 469 36.90 -8.80 -11.59
CA PRO A 469 37.51 -7.85 -12.52
C PRO A 469 36.60 -7.53 -13.71
N GLU A 470 35.72 -8.46 -14.07
CA GLU A 470 34.78 -8.37 -15.19
C GLU A 470 33.46 -9.07 -14.87
N ASP A 471 32.38 -8.70 -15.56
CA ASP A 471 31.10 -9.41 -15.46
C ASP A 471 31.26 -10.82 -16.09
N ARG A 472 30.87 -11.85 -15.35
CA ARG A 472 30.95 -13.25 -15.78
C ARG A 472 29.56 -13.86 -15.80
N SER A 473 29.19 -14.45 -16.93
CA SER A 473 27.91 -15.15 -17.07
C SER A 473 27.97 -16.60 -16.59
N TYR A 474 29.15 -17.20 -16.56
CA TYR A 474 29.35 -18.60 -16.17
C TYR A 474 30.48 -18.71 -15.15
N LYS A 475 30.32 -19.66 -14.22
CA LYS A 475 31.38 -20.08 -13.28
C LYS A 475 31.66 -21.55 -13.49
N ASN A 476 32.92 -21.91 -13.55
CA ASN A 476 33.32 -23.31 -13.64
C ASN A 476 33.47 -23.97 -12.25
N ILE A 477 33.63 -25.29 -12.20
CA ILE A 477 33.75 -26.04 -10.94
C ILE A 477 34.96 -25.56 -10.09
N TYR A 478 36.06 -25.15 -10.70
CA TYR A 478 37.23 -24.68 -9.99
C TYR A 478 36.99 -23.35 -9.30
N GLU A 479 36.35 -22.40 -10.01
CA GLU A 479 35.92 -21.12 -9.45
C GLU A 479 35.01 -21.32 -8.22
N LEU A 480 33.97 -22.20 -8.35
CA LEU A 480 33.07 -22.49 -7.24
C LEU A 480 33.78 -23.15 -6.05
N LYS A 481 34.72 -24.07 -6.31
CA LYS A 481 35.55 -24.69 -5.27
C LYS A 481 36.51 -23.68 -4.62
N ASP A 482 36.98 -22.68 -5.34
CA ASP A 482 37.82 -21.61 -4.77
C ASP A 482 36.98 -20.67 -3.90
N ILE A 483 35.75 -20.38 -4.31
CA ILE A 483 34.77 -19.61 -3.49
C ILE A 483 34.48 -20.37 -2.17
N LEU A 484 34.24 -21.67 -2.22
CA LEU A 484 34.03 -22.50 -1.01
C LEU A 484 35.26 -22.46 -0.07
N ALA A 485 36.47 -22.63 -0.61
CA ALA A 485 37.70 -22.61 0.18
C ALA A 485 37.96 -21.21 0.79
N ARG A 486 37.71 -20.15 0.03
CA ARG A 486 37.79 -18.78 0.50
C ARG A 486 36.81 -18.52 1.66
N ALA A 487 35.57 -18.97 1.56
CA ALA A 487 34.58 -18.83 2.62
C ALA A 487 34.95 -19.59 3.90
N MET A 488 35.70 -20.69 3.79
CA MET A 488 36.26 -21.39 4.95
C MET A 488 37.45 -20.67 5.61
N GLY A 489 38.07 -19.69 4.94
CA GLY A 489 39.30 -19.03 5.35
C GLY A 489 39.24 -18.47 6.76
N GLY A 490 38.19 -17.75 7.14
CA GLY A 490 38.04 -17.15 8.47
C GLY A 490 37.99 -18.19 9.58
N ARG A 491 37.11 -19.20 9.46
CA ARG A 491 37.01 -20.29 10.45
C ARG A 491 38.30 -21.07 10.63
N ILE A 492 39.01 -21.34 9.53
CA ILE A 492 40.29 -22.09 9.59
C ILE A 492 41.39 -21.22 10.19
N ALA A 493 41.42 -19.92 9.95
CA ALA A 493 42.34 -19.01 10.62
C ALA A 493 42.11 -18.99 12.13
N GLU A 494 40.85 -18.90 12.59
CA GLU A 494 40.55 -19.03 14.03
C GLU A 494 41.08 -20.35 14.62
N LYS A 495 40.79 -21.46 13.92
CA LYS A 495 41.27 -22.79 14.35
C LYS A 495 42.79 -22.86 14.47
N LEU A 496 43.54 -22.32 13.51
CA LEU A 496 45.01 -22.38 13.47
C LEU A 496 45.68 -21.51 14.55
N ILE A 497 45.09 -20.38 14.90
CA ILE A 497 45.69 -19.41 15.82
C ILE A 497 45.23 -19.62 17.26
N PHE A 498 43.94 -19.89 17.47
CA PHE A 498 43.36 -19.98 18.82
C PHE A 498 43.09 -21.42 19.27
N GLY A 499 43.18 -22.39 18.37
CA GLY A 499 42.87 -23.80 18.64
C GLY A 499 41.47 -24.22 18.32
N THR A 500 41.24 -25.53 18.21
CA THR A 500 39.97 -26.13 17.79
C THR A 500 38.79 -25.79 18.73
N ASP A 501 39.09 -25.74 20.05
CA ASP A 501 38.05 -25.50 21.06
C ASP A 501 37.72 -24.00 21.25
N ALA A 502 38.50 -23.12 20.62
CA ALA A 502 38.30 -21.66 20.67
C ALA A 502 37.65 -21.08 19.42
N ILE A 503 37.14 -21.92 18.53
CA ILE A 503 36.39 -21.50 17.35
C ILE A 503 35.10 -20.81 17.78
N THR A 504 34.80 -19.68 17.13
CA THR A 504 33.65 -18.85 17.50
C THR A 504 32.42 -19.10 16.61
N THR A 505 31.28 -18.50 17.00
CA THR A 505 30.09 -18.45 16.20
C THR A 505 30.18 -17.42 15.04
N GLY A 506 31.28 -16.66 14.96
CA GLY A 506 31.51 -15.63 13.94
C GLY A 506 31.40 -16.17 12.51
N ALA A 507 31.90 -17.40 12.30
CA ALA A 507 31.84 -18.05 10.98
C ALA A 507 30.50 -18.69 10.62
N SER A 508 29.41 -18.42 11.35
CA SER A 508 28.12 -19.08 11.10
C SER A 508 27.52 -18.72 9.74
N SER A 509 27.65 -17.47 9.27
CA SER A 509 27.19 -17.04 7.94
C SER A 509 28.04 -17.65 6.83
N ASP A 510 29.36 -17.77 7.02
CA ASP A 510 30.25 -18.39 6.04
C ASP A 510 29.95 -19.87 5.84
N LEU A 511 29.72 -20.59 6.95
CA LEU A 511 29.32 -22.01 6.89
C LEU A 511 27.96 -22.20 6.22
N LYS A 512 27.02 -21.29 6.43
CA LYS A 512 25.74 -21.30 5.74
C LYS A 512 25.92 -21.09 4.24
N ASN A 513 26.70 -20.09 3.84
CA ASN A 513 27.02 -19.82 2.44
C ASN A 513 27.73 -21.01 1.77
N VAL A 514 28.65 -21.66 2.48
CA VAL A 514 29.34 -22.88 2.01
C VAL A 514 28.33 -24.02 1.78
N ALA A 515 27.44 -24.24 2.72
CA ALA A 515 26.43 -25.31 2.60
C ALA A 515 25.44 -25.04 1.44
N GLU A 516 24.97 -23.79 1.31
CA GLU A 516 24.06 -23.37 0.22
C GLU A 516 24.74 -23.49 -1.15
N LEU A 517 25.97 -23.00 -1.30
CA LEU A 517 26.71 -23.09 -2.56
C LEU A 517 27.02 -24.55 -2.92
N ALA A 518 27.45 -25.36 -1.95
CA ALA A 518 27.70 -26.79 -2.19
C ALA A 518 26.41 -27.53 -2.56
N LYS A 519 25.27 -27.18 -1.93
CA LYS A 519 23.97 -27.73 -2.31
C LYS A 519 23.57 -27.34 -3.74
N SER A 520 23.72 -26.07 -4.12
CA SER A 520 23.43 -25.61 -5.49
C SER A 520 24.31 -26.34 -6.52
N MET A 521 25.61 -26.48 -6.28
CA MET A 521 26.53 -27.23 -7.15
C MET A 521 26.07 -28.68 -7.40
N ILE A 522 25.54 -29.35 -6.38
CA ILE A 522 25.11 -30.74 -6.44
C ILE A 522 23.72 -30.89 -7.04
N VAL A 523 22.77 -30.10 -6.56
CA VAL A 523 21.33 -30.27 -6.84
C VAL A 523 20.91 -29.58 -8.13
N GLU A 524 21.40 -28.36 -8.37
CA GLU A 524 20.97 -27.50 -9.46
C GLU A 524 21.91 -27.53 -10.66
N GLU A 525 23.24 -27.59 -10.40
CA GLU A 525 24.25 -27.50 -11.44
C GLU A 525 24.80 -28.86 -11.89
N GLY A 526 24.46 -29.96 -11.20
CA GLY A 526 24.92 -31.30 -11.54
C GLY A 526 26.44 -31.47 -11.50
N MET A 527 27.12 -30.73 -10.60
CA MET A 527 28.60 -30.68 -10.48
C MET A 527 29.17 -31.61 -9.43
N GLY A 528 28.37 -32.50 -8.86
CA GLY A 528 28.84 -33.50 -7.90
C GLY A 528 29.80 -34.53 -8.51
N SER A 529 30.52 -35.31 -7.70
CA SER A 529 31.37 -36.38 -8.17
C SER A 529 30.60 -37.65 -8.54
N SER A 530 29.67 -38.06 -7.70
CA SER A 530 28.79 -39.22 -7.90
C SER A 530 27.45 -38.88 -8.55
N THR A 531 27.04 -37.60 -8.52
CA THR A 531 25.78 -37.06 -9.06
C THR A 531 25.98 -36.22 -10.32
N ARG A 532 27.15 -36.31 -10.95
CA ARG A 532 27.51 -35.54 -12.14
C ARG A 532 26.52 -35.73 -13.26
N ASN A 533 26.16 -34.62 -13.93
CA ASN A 533 25.17 -34.57 -15.01
C ASN A 533 23.74 -34.91 -14.61
N LEU A 534 23.43 -34.91 -13.31
CA LEU A 534 22.07 -35.06 -12.81
C LEU A 534 21.67 -33.76 -12.10
N VAL A 535 20.48 -33.27 -12.44
CA VAL A 535 19.82 -32.16 -11.76
C VAL A 535 18.65 -32.76 -10.97
N PHE A 536 18.58 -32.44 -9.69
CA PHE A 536 17.50 -32.91 -8.83
C PHE A 536 16.45 -31.83 -8.72
N PRO A 537 15.16 -32.19 -8.68
CA PRO A 537 14.11 -31.20 -8.40
C PRO A 537 14.42 -30.51 -7.08
N GLY A 538 14.46 -29.18 -7.09
CA GLY A 538 14.58 -28.38 -5.86
C GLY A 538 13.38 -28.60 -4.96
N GLU A 539 13.53 -28.34 -3.67
CA GLU A 539 12.37 -28.19 -2.78
C GLU A 539 11.56 -27.00 -3.30
N GLU A 540 10.34 -27.28 -3.86
CA GLU A 540 9.41 -26.22 -4.21
C GLU A 540 9.01 -25.53 -2.89
N THR A 541 9.70 -24.47 -2.53
CA THR A 541 9.35 -23.59 -1.40
C THR A 541 8.15 -22.74 -1.78
N GLY A 542 6.98 -23.39 -1.90
CA GLY A 542 5.70 -22.69 -1.89
C GLY A 542 5.37 -22.31 -0.44
N TYR A 543 4.95 -21.09 -0.20
CA TYR A 543 4.57 -20.54 1.11
C TYR A 543 3.49 -21.36 1.85
N TYR A 544 2.88 -22.36 1.16
CA TYR A 544 1.84 -23.26 1.66
C TYR A 544 2.08 -24.74 1.31
N THR A 545 3.23 -25.11 0.77
CA THR A 545 3.51 -26.51 0.46
C THR A 545 4.08 -27.19 1.70
N ILE A 546 3.19 -27.72 2.51
CA ILE A 546 3.55 -28.83 3.41
C ILE A 546 3.70 -30.06 2.51
N THR A 547 4.69 -30.09 1.67
CA THR A 547 5.14 -31.33 1.03
C THR A 547 6.01 -32.05 2.04
N THR A 548 5.42 -32.98 2.73
CA THR A 548 6.05 -33.96 3.58
C THR A 548 6.80 -35.00 2.75
N GLY A 549 7.66 -34.59 1.81
CA GLY A 549 8.43 -35.56 1.05
C GLY A 549 9.47 -34.88 0.14
N LYS A 550 10.72 -35.32 0.29
CA LYS A 550 11.77 -34.98 -0.67
C LYS A 550 11.36 -35.51 -2.05
N PRO A 551 11.61 -34.75 -3.15
CA PRO A 551 11.21 -35.19 -4.51
C PRO A 551 12.06 -36.36 -5.05
N TYR A 552 12.94 -36.94 -4.22
CA TYR A 552 13.84 -38.04 -4.52
C TYR A 552 13.92 -39.03 -3.36
N SER A 553 14.44 -40.25 -3.61
CA SER A 553 14.54 -41.32 -2.62
C SER A 553 15.48 -40.94 -1.46
N GLU A 554 15.29 -41.57 -0.29
CA GLU A 554 16.18 -41.37 0.86
C GLU A 554 17.63 -41.72 0.53
N LYS A 555 17.87 -42.73 -0.31
CA LYS A 555 19.23 -43.08 -0.78
C LYS A 555 19.86 -41.96 -1.61
N THR A 556 19.07 -41.26 -2.44
CA THR A 556 19.55 -40.09 -3.18
C THR A 556 19.82 -38.91 -2.24
N ALA A 557 18.97 -38.70 -1.22
CA ALA A 557 19.18 -37.69 -0.22
C ALA A 557 20.52 -37.91 0.54
N GLU A 558 20.77 -39.14 1.00
CA GLU A 558 22.02 -39.51 1.67
C GLU A 558 23.26 -39.26 0.79
N LEU A 559 23.14 -39.56 -0.52
CA LEU A 559 24.20 -39.30 -1.49
C LEU A 559 24.46 -37.77 -1.63
N ILE A 560 23.39 -36.95 -1.74
CA ILE A 560 23.49 -35.49 -1.80
C ILE A 560 24.14 -34.94 -0.55
N ASP A 561 23.72 -35.37 0.65
CA ASP A 561 24.27 -34.93 1.93
C ASP A 561 25.77 -35.30 2.04
N THR A 562 26.13 -36.50 1.55
CA THR A 562 27.53 -36.96 1.52
C THR A 562 28.40 -36.12 0.60
N GLU A 563 27.90 -35.78 -0.60
CA GLU A 563 28.61 -34.94 -1.57
C GLU A 563 28.77 -33.50 -1.06
N ILE A 564 27.73 -32.91 -0.43
CA ILE A 564 27.77 -31.56 0.17
C ILE A 564 28.87 -31.54 1.27
N LYS A 565 28.83 -32.54 2.18
CA LYS A 565 29.83 -32.67 3.24
C LYS A 565 31.22 -32.78 2.66
N LYS A 566 31.42 -33.60 1.63
CA LYS A 566 32.71 -33.79 0.96
C LYS A 566 33.26 -32.49 0.38
N LEU A 567 32.43 -31.69 -0.33
CA LEU A 567 32.83 -30.37 -0.86
C LEU A 567 33.24 -29.41 0.26
N SER A 568 32.48 -29.39 1.37
CA SER A 568 32.80 -28.57 2.54
C SER A 568 34.11 -28.97 3.19
N ASP A 569 34.35 -30.29 3.39
CA ASP A 569 35.60 -30.82 3.97
C ASP A 569 36.80 -30.55 3.03
N GLU A 570 36.66 -30.74 1.72
CA GLU A 570 37.69 -30.40 0.73
C GLU A 570 38.04 -28.91 0.77
N ALA A 571 37.07 -28.03 0.89
CA ALA A 571 37.23 -26.59 1.00
C ALA A 571 38.04 -26.23 2.29
N ALA A 572 37.67 -26.83 3.42
CA ALA A 572 38.37 -26.63 4.69
C ALA A 572 39.84 -27.11 4.64
N ILE A 573 40.10 -28.29 4.07
CA ILE A 573 41.44 -28.83 3.89
C ILE A 573 42.29 -27.90 3.02
N ARG A 574 41.74 -27.38 1.93
CA ARG A 574 42.46 -26.45 1.04
C ARG A 574 42.76 -25.12 1.73
N ALA A 575 41.79 -24.54 2.44
CA ALA A 575 42.00 -23.33 3.22
C ALA A 575 43.09 -23.54 4.30
N GLU A 576 43.09 -24.68 4.99
CA GLU A 576 44.07 -25.03 5.99
C GLU A 576 45.47 -25.15 5.38
N ALA A 577 45.62 -25.79 4.23
CA ALA A 577 46.89 -25.90 3.51
C ALA A 577 47.44 -24.51 3.12
N VAL A 578 46.59 -23.63 2.59
CA VAL A 578 46.98 -22.25 2.23
C VAL A 578 47.45 -21.47 3.47
N LEU A 579 46.65 -21.47 4.54
CA LEU A 579 46.96 -20.68 5.73
C LEU A 579 48.19 -21.19 6.48
N LYS A 580 48.42 -22.52 6.57
CA LYS A 580 49.62 -23.10 7.14
C LYS A 580 50.88 -22.68 6.38
N ALA A 581 50.83 -22.69 5.04
CA ALA A 581 51.95 -22.29 4.20
C ALA A 581 52.27 -20.78 4.29
N ASN A 582 51.26 -19.97 4.66
CA ASN A 582 51.33 -18.50 4.68
C ASN A 582 51.14 -17.92 6.10
N LYS A 583 51.49 -18.67 7.14
CA LYS A 583 51.27 -18.27 8.53
C LYS A 583 51.87 -16.90 8.87
N LYS A 584 53.06 -16.60 8.37
CA LYS A 584 53.71 -15.29 8.58
C LYS A 584 52.89 -14.16 7.97
N VAL A 585 52.40 -14.34 6.73
CA VAL A 585 51.56 -13.33 6.04
C VAL A 585 50.24 -13.15 6.80
N LEU A 586 49.67 -14.23 7.39
CA LEU A 586 48.48 -14.18 8.22
C LEU A 586 48.69 -13.32 9.48
N ASP A 587 49.81 -13.53 10.17
CA ASP A 587 50.17 -12.74 11.35
C ASP A 587 50.42 -11.27 10.99
N ASP A 588 51.16 -11.01 9.91
CA ASP A 588 51.47 -9.66 9.44
C ASP A 588 50.18 -8.91 9.06
N LEU A 589 49.30 -9.52 8.25
CA LEU A 589 48.02 -8.92 7.83
C LEU A 589 47.08 -8.67 9.01
N ALA A 590 46.95 -9.63 9.93
CA ALA A 590 46.12 -9.46 11.13
C ALA A 590 46.62 -8.32 12.02
N ASN A 591 47.96 -8.19 12.18
CA ASN A 591 48.56 -7.10 12.96
C ASN A 591 48.34 -5.73 12.30
N GLU A 592 48.44 -5.62 10.97
CA GLU A 592 48.12 -4.36 10.25
C GLU A 592 46.65 -4.01 10.37
N LEU A 593 45.72 -4.99 10.29
CA LEU A 593 44.29 -4.77 10.53
C LEU A 593 44.00 -4.29 11.97
N LEU A 594 44.75 -4.79 12.97
CA LEU A 594 44.59 -4.31 14.34
C LEU A 594 45.06 -2.86 14.54
N LYS A 595 46.03 -2.37 13.72
CA LYS A 595 46.52 -0.98 13.76
C LYS A 595 45.62 -0.02 12.99
N HIS A 596 45.22 -0.38 11.76
CA HIS A 596 44.56 0.51 10.80
C HIS A 596 43.05 0.27 10.68
N GLU A 597 42.53 -0.83 11.25
CA GLU A 597 41.14 -1.29 11.23
C GLU A 597 40.58 -1.59 9.83
N THR A 598 41.11 -0.94 8.81
CA THR A 598 40.70 -1.09 7.40
C THR A 598 41.93 -1.01 6.52
N LEU A 599 42.03 -1.91 5.54
CA LEU A 599 43.10 -1.92 4.54
C LEU A 599 42.48 -1.96 3.14
N GLU A 600 42.86 -1.01 2.31
CA GLU A 600 42.47 -0.92 0.90
C GLU A 600 43.41 -1.75 0.01
N GLU A 601 42.98 -1.98 -1.26
CA GLU A 601 43.76 -2.78 -2.23
C GLU A 601 45.22 -2.35 -2.36
N ALA A 602 45.51 -1.04 -2.33
CA ALA A 602 46.87 -0.51 -2.42
C ALA A 602 47.76 -0.90 -1.22
N GLU A 603 47.16 -1.01 -0.01
CA GLU A 603 47.83 -1.37 1.23
C GLU A 603 47.96 -2.89 1.38
N LEU A 604 46.97 -3.63 0.83
CA LEU A 604 46.95 -5.10 0.84
C LEU A 604 48.01 -5.71 -0.09
N LYS A 605 48.24 -5.13 -1.28
CA LYS A 605 49.17 -5.65 -2.27
C LYS A 605 50.59 -5.92 -1.75
N PRO A 606 51.27 -5.02 -1.02
CA PRO A 606 52.59 -5.27 -0.51
C PRO A 606 52.64 -6.40 0.56
N ILE A 607 51.58 -6.51 1.39
CA ILE A 607 51.49 -7.53 2.45
C ILE A 607 51.26 -8.92 1.84
N LEU A 608 50.37 -9.01 0.85
CA LEU A 608 50.00 -10.28 0.22
C LEU A 608 51.00 -10.77 -0.83
N LYS A 609 51.99 -9.94 -1.22
CA LYS A 609 52.97 -10.26 -2.28
C LYS A 609 53.73 -11.56 -2.03
N ASP A 610 54.04 -11.86 -0.78
CA ASP A 610 54.85 -13.04 -0.40
C ASP A 610 53.99 -14.29 -0.18
N ALA A 611 52.68 -14.21 -0.34
CA ALA A 611 51.76 -15.33 -0.19
C ALA A 611 51.93 -16.35 -1.33
N LYS A 612 51.95 -17.64 -0.96
CA LYS A 612 52.26 -18.74 -1.89
C LYS A 612 51.14 -19.77 -1.94
N LEU A 613 50.88 -20.28 -3.15
CA LEU A 613 49.96 -21.40 -3.36
C LEU A 613 50.67 -22.74 -3.09
N PRO A 614 50.34 -23.44 -1.99
CA PRO A 614 50.93 -24.76 -1.71
C PRO A 614 50.38 -25.82 -2.66
N VAL A 615 51.16 -26.84 -2.97
CA VAL A 615 50.78 -27.95 -3.86
C VAL A 615 49.51 -28.66 -3.37
N ALA A 616 49.34 -28.79 -2.06
CA ALA A 616 48.16 -29.43 -1.46
C ALA A 616 46.84 -28.68 -1.68
N ALA A 617 46.88 -27.38 -2.05
CA ALA A 617 45.68 -26.58 -2.34
C ALA A 617 45.38 -26.48 -3.82
N LYS A 618 46.24 -27.02 -4.72
CA LYS A 618 45.99 -27.00 -6.18
C LYS A 618 44.87 -27.96 -6.58
N LEU A 619 43.96 -27.55 -7.42
CA LEU A 619 42.89 -28.39 -7.99
C LEU A 619 43.30 -29.07 -9.31
N TYR A 620 44.22 -28.48 -10.02
CA TYR A 620 44.75 -28.98 -11.27
C TYR A 620 46.31 -28.90 -11.25
N LYS A 621 46.91 -29.74 -12.05
CA LYS A 621 48.39 -29.84 -12.15
C LYS A 621 48.98 -28.67 -12.93
#